data_970a344433b4ea003b26ec1f13d7b296
#
_entry.id   970a344433b4ea003b26ec1f13d7b296
#
_cell.length_a   1.000
_cell.length_b   1.000
_cell.length_c   1.000
_cell.angle_alpha   90.00
_cell.angle_beta   90.00
_cell.angle_gamma   90.00
#
_symmetry.space_group_name_H-M   'P 1'
#
loop_
_entity.id
_entity.type
_entity.pdbx_description
1 polymer ?
#
loop_
_entity_poly.entity_id
_entity_poly.type
_entity_poly.pdbx_seq_one_letter_code
_entity_poly.pdbx_strand_id
1 'polypeptide(L)'
;GVLPFAPDRSYGTPDELKALVDAAHGIGLMIFLDVVYNHFGPDGNYLSAYAPQFFRDDIATPWGAAIDFRRPEVRRYFTENALYWLHEYRFDGLRFDAVHAISEADWLDEMAAEVRRTAEPGRHMHLVLEHDGNVADHLRGDFDAQWNDDAHHVLHALLTGESDGYYADYADRPARHLARALAEGFVYQGDPSAYRSGEVRGTPSGDLPPTSFVLFLQNHDQIGNRPFGDRLTEHVAPNLLEAAIALQLLCPHVPMIFMGEEDATTSPFLYFTDHTGDLAEAVREGRRREFAGFKGFAPGEGTSSIPDPNAPETFTRSRLAPDAEHGGARHRLYRTLLGIRRESLMPRLDGATSLGASFVEPATVVARWRMGDGATLVLASNLGRQAAHVEGVQGELLYETRPGAAAEARNGRMADATTVALVVPAP
;
A
#
# COMPACT_ATOMS: atom_id res chain seq x y z
N GLY A 1 -0.12 1.57 -19.56
CA GLY A 1 0.79 1.61 -20.72
C GLY A 1 0.14 1.24 -22.03
N VAL A 2 0.88 1.33 -23.12
CA VAL A 2 0.38 1.05 -24.46
C VAL A 2 1.13 -0.10 -25.15
N LEU A 3 2.34 -0.42 -24.67
CA LEU A 3 3.18 -1.49 -25.17
C LEU A 3 3.63 -2.41 -24.02
N PRO A 4 2.74 -3.26 -23.49
CA PRO A 4 3.01 -4.00 -22.25
C PRO A 4 4.20 -5.00 -22.34
N PHE A 5 4.65 -5.36 -23.52
CA PHE A 5 5.82 -6.25 -23.75
C PHE A 5 7.14 -5.50 -23.94
N ALA A 6 7.20 -4.18 -23.78
CA ALA A 6 8.40 -3.41 -23.96
C ALA A 6 8.64 -2.47 -22.77
N PRO A 7 9.88 -2.35 -22.28
CA PRO A 7 10.24 -1.28 -21.35
C PRO A 7 10.11 0.09 -22.04
N ASP A 8 9.73 1.10 -21.28
CA ASP A 8 9.70 2.46 -21.80
C ASP A 8 11.13 2.95 -22.10
N ARG A 9 11.30 3.52 -23.32
CA ARG A 9 12.60 3.94 -23.82
C ARG A 9 13.27 5.03 -22.95
N SER A 10 12.51 5.82 -22.23
CA SER A 10 13.05 6.84 -21.33
C SER A 10 13.83 6.26 -20.15
N TYR A 11 13.58 4.98 -19.79
CA TYR A 11 14.32 4.25 -18.77
C TYR A 11 15.46 3.40 -19.31
N GLY A 12 15.66 3.34 -20.64
CA GLY A 12 16.72 2.59 -21.25
C GLY A 12 16.28 1.50 -22.21
N THR A 13 17.21 0.63 -22.57
CA THR A 13 17.01 -0.52 -23.46
C THR A 13 16.55 -1.76 -22.67
N PRO A 14 16.01 -2.79 -23.34
CA PRO A 14 15.71 -4.09 -22.71
C PRO A 14 16.92 -4.70 -21.99
N ASP A 15 18.12 -4.60 -22.55
CA ASP A 15 19.34 -5.12 -21.93
C ASP A 15 19.74 -4.34 -20.67
N GLU A 16 19.54 -3.04 -20.67
CA GLU A 16 19.78 -2.21 -19.48
C GLU A 16 18.78 -2.52 -18.35
N LEU A 17 17.51 -2.82 -18.67
CA LEU A 17 16.54 -3.27 -17.67
C LEU A 17 16.94 -4.63 -17.10
N LYS A 18 17.39 -5.58 -17.91
CA LYS A 18 17.93 -6.86 -17.43
C LYS A 18 19.15 -6.66 -16.54
N ALA A 19 20.04 -5.74 -16.92
CA ALA A 19 21.21 -5.40 -16.11
C ALA A 19 20.84 -4.78 -14.76
N LEU A 20 19.76 -3.97 -14.70
CA LEU A 20 19.22 -3.47 -13.43
C LEU A 20 18.74 -4.59 -12.52
N VAL A 21 17.98 -5.56 -13.06
CA VAL A 21 17.51 -6.73 -12.31
C VAL A 21 18.68 -7.55 -11.79
N ASP A 22 19.67 -7.84 -12.62
CA ASP A 22 20.88 -8.57 -12.25
C ASP A 22 21.69 -7.84 -11.16
N ALA A 23 21.82 -6.51 -11.27
CA ALA A 23 22.49 -5.69 -10.24
C ALA A 23 21.75 -5.72 -8.89
N ALA A 24 20.41 -5.68 -8.91
CA ALA A 24 19.61 -5.81 -7.69
C ALA A 24 19.84 -7.19 -7.02
N HIS A 25 19.79 -8.26 -7.80
CA HIS A 25 20.10 -9.61 -7.32
C HIS A 25 21.54 -9.71 -6.77
N GLY A 26 22.50 -9.06 -7.43
CA GLY A 26 23.90 -9.02 -6.98
C GLY A 26 24.12 -8.43 -5.58
N ILE A 27 23.21 -7.60 -5.11
CA ILE A 27 23.23 -7.04 -3.75
C ILE A 27 22.17 -7.66 -2.81
N GLY A 28 21.52 -8.75 -3.25
CA GLY A 28 20.53 -9.50 -2.46
C GLY A 28 19.16 -8.83 -2.35
N LEU A 29 18.79 -7.97 -3.30
CA LEU A 29 17.48 -7.34 -3.39
C LEU A 29 16.61 -8.04 -4.44
N MET A 30 15.36 -8.32 -4.11
CA MET A 30 14.31 -8.64 -5.06
C MET A 30 13.84 -7.36 -5.76
N ILE A 31 13.41 -7.49 -7.00
CA ILE A 31 12.82 -6.39 -7.77
C ILE A 31 11.48 -6.82 -8.35
N PHE A 32 10.45 -6.00 -8.14
CA PHE A 32 9.09 -6.24 -8.62
C PHE A 32 8.75 -5.25 -9.72
N LEU A 33 7.90 -5.68 -10.63
CA LEU A 33 7.31 -4.82 -11.66
C LEU A 33 5.85 -4.55 -11.33
N ASP A 34 5.47 -3.30 -11.43
CA ASP A 34 4.08 -2.87 -11.36
C ASP A 34 3.44 -2.98 -12.75
N VAL A 35 2.37 -3.77 -12.90
CA VAL A 35 1.72 -4.04 -14.18
C VAL A 35 0.27 -3.57 -14.17
N VAL A 36 -0.15 -2.95 -15.27
CA VAL A 36 -1.50 -2.42 -15.47
C VAL A 36 -2.21 -3.26 -16.52
N TYR A 37 -3.14 -4.12 -16.07
CA TYR A 37 -3.89 -5.01 -16.94
C TYR A 37 -5.39 -4.68 -17.03
N ASN A 38 -5.84 -3.68 -16.29
CA ASN A 38 -7.24 -3.25 -16.29
C ASN A 38 -7.59 -2.31 -17.45
N HIS A 39 -6.60 -1.58 -17.99
CA HIS A 39 -6.81 -0.65 -19.11
C HIS A 39 -5.52 -0.43 -19.92
N PHE A 40 -5.65 0.19 -21.08
CA PHE A 40 -4.52 0.73 -21.84
C PHE A 40 -4.46 2.25 -21.71
N GLY A 41 -3.25 2.82 -21.79
CA GLY A 41 -3.08 4.27 -21.86
C GLY A 41 -3.73 4.88 -23.10
N PRO A 42 -4.13 6.18 -23.06
CA PRO A 42 -4.85 6.82 -24.17
C PRO A 42 -3.95 7.15 -25.36
N ASP A 43 -2.70 7.58 -25.10
CA ASP A 43 -1.78 8.04 -26.15
C ASP A 43 -0.92 6.89 -26.67
N GLY A 44 -0.85 6.74 -28.01
CA GLY A 44 -0.05 5.71 -28.66
C GLY A 44 -0.69 4.32 -28.71
N ASN A 45 -1.89 4.15 -28.16
CA ASN A 45 -2.66 2.90 -28.24
C ASN A 45 -3.56 2.92 -29.47
N TYR A 46 -3.20 2.14 -30.48
CA TYR A 46 -3.98 1.94 -31.69
C TYR A 46 -4.63 0.55 -31.76
N LEU A 47 -4.56 -0.22 -30.68
CA LEU A 47 -5.05 -1.61 -30.64
C LEU A 47 -6.53 -1.70 -31.00
N SER A 48 -7.36 -0.74 -30.56
CA SER A 48 -8.78 -0.68 -30.90
C SER A 48 -9.06 -0.51 -32.41
N ALA A 49 -8.10 0.05 -33.16
CA ALA A 49 -8.27 0.26 -34.61
C ALA A 49 -8.05 -1.00 -35.45
N TYR A 50 -7.20 -1.94 -34.98
CA TYR A 50 -6.88 -3.18 -35.73
C TYR A 50 -7.26 -4.48 -35.00
N ALA A 51 -7.51 -4.41 -33.70
CA ALA A 51 -7.99 -5.53 -32.89
C ALA A 51 -9.08 -5.08 -31.90
N PRO A 52 -10.22 -4.55 -32.39
CA PRO A 52 -11.27 -4.01 -31.51
C PRO A 52 -11.83 -5.05 -30.54
N GLN A 53 -11.64 -6.35 -30.83
CA GLN A 53 -12.06 -7.46 -29.97
C GLN A 53 -11.33 -7.53 -28.62
N PHE A 54 -10.25 -6.77 -28.42
CA PHE A 54 -9.61 -6.63 -27.13
C PHE A 54 -10.44 -5.83 -26.13
N PHE A 55 -11.43 -5.09 -26.60
CA PHE A 55 -12.20 -4.16 -25.79
C PHE A 55 -13.68 -4.54 -25.72
N ARG A 56 -14.29 -4.22 -24.60
CA ARG A 56 -15.73 -4.31 -24.39
C ARG A 56 -16.39 -3.02 -24.86
N ASP A 57 -17.54 -3.14 -25.51
CA ASP A 57 -18.40 -2.03 -25.92
C ASP A 57 -19.54 -1.74 -24.91
N ASP A 58 -19.74 -2.66 -23.96
CA ASP A 58 -20.80 -2.61 -22.95
C ASP A 58 -20.32 -2.05 -21.58
N ILE A 59 -18.99 -1.92 -21.36
CA ILE A 59 -18.42 -1.37 -20.12
C ILE A 59 -17.43 -0.26 -20.47
N ALA A 60 -17.67 0.92 -19.90
CA ALA A 60 -16.72 2.03 -19.92
C ALA A 60 -16.01 2.11 -18.56
N THR A 61 -14.70 2.37 -18.59
CA THR A 61 -13.91 2.68 -17.41
C THR A 61 -13.49 4.15 -17.42
N PRO A 62 -13.01 4.72 -16.31
CA PRO A 62 -12.47 6.07 -16.29
C PRO A 62 -11.33 6.31 -17.31
N TRP A 63 -10.67 5.25 -17.75
CA TRP A 63 -9.52 5.27 -18.66
C TRP A 63 -9.87 4.87 -20.11
N GLY A 64 -11.13 4.56 -20.41
CA GLY A 64 -11.60 4.15 -21.74
C GLY A 64 -12.43 2.86 -21.69
N ALA A 65 -12.51 2.15 -22.83
CA ALA A 65 -13.21 0.87 -22.89
C ALA A 65 -12.50 -0.21 -22.07
N ALA A 66 -13.26 -1.01 -21.32
CA ALA A 66 -12.73 -2.13 -20.55
C ALA A 66 -12.09 -3.20 -21.46
N ILE A 67 -11.09 -3.88 -20.98
CA ILE A 67 -10.46 -5.02 -21.67
C ILE A 67 -11.42 -6.23 -21.61
N ASP A 68 -11.57 -6.96 -22.72
CA ASP A 68 -12.51 -8.09 -22.82
C ASP A 68 -11.88 -9.43 -22.43
N PHE A 69 -11.74 -9.68 -21.14
CA PHE A 69 -11.24 -10.96 -20.61
C PHE A 69 -12.22 -12.13 -20.75
N ARG A 70 -13.38 -11.96 -21.37
CA ARG A 70 -14.23 -13.09 -21.82
C ARG A 70 -13.57 -13.87 -22.96
N ARG A 71 -12.60 -13.28 -23.66
CA ARG A 71 -11.92 -13.86 -24.83
C ARG A 71 -10.64 -14.60 -24.43
N PRO A 72 -10.51 -15.87 -24.81
CA PRO A 72 -9.32 -16.68 -24.48
C PRO A 72 -8.02 -16.06 -25.00
N GLU A 73 -8.04 -15.41 -26.17
CA GLU A 73 -6.86 -14.76 -26.76
C GLU A 73 -6.38 -13.56 -25.93
N VAL A 74 -7.32 -12.79 -25.36
CA VAL A 74 -7.02 -11.66 -24.48
C VAL A 74 -6.48 -12.16 -23.15
N ARG A 75 -7.11 -13.17 -22.54
CA ARG A 75 -6.58 -13.84 -21.34
C ARG A 75 -5.16 -14.30 -21.56
N ARG A 76 -4.93 -15.01 -22.65
CA ARG A 76 -3.61 -15.53 -22.99
C ARG A 76 -2.59 -14.41 -23.22
N TYR A 77 -2.96 -13.33 -23.89
CA TYR A 77 -2.07 -12.18 -24.12
C TYR A 77 -1.52 -11.61 -22.80
N PHE A 78 -2.37 -11.37 -21.81
CA PHE A 78 -1.95 -10.82 -20.54
C PHE A 78 -1.26 -11.86 -19.64
N THR A 79 -1.66 -13.13 -19.69
CA THR A 79 -0.95 -14.21 -19.00
C THR A 79 0.49 -14.37 -19.54
N GLU A 80 0.67 -14.40 -20.86
CA GLU A 80 1.99 -14.43 -21.49
C GLU A 80 2.83 -13.17 -21.16
N ASN A 81 2.18 -12.01 -20.99
CA ASN A 81 2.87 -10.81 -20.56
C ASN A 81 3.42 -10.94 -19.13
N ALA A 82 2.63 -11.46 -18.20
CA ALA A 82 3.10 -11.74 -16.83
C ALA A 82 4.29 -12.72 -16.84
N LEU A 83 4.17 -13.82 -17.57
CA LEU A 83 5.25 -14.81 -17.71
C LEU A 83 6.50 -14.23 -18.36
N TYR A 84 6.34 -13.36 -19.36
CA TYR A 84 7.45 -12.68 -20.03
C TYR A 84 8.29 -11.83 -19.07
N TRP A 85 7.66 -11.03 -18.25
CA TRP A 85 8.38 -10.21 -17.26
C TRP A 85 9.05 -11.08 -16.18
N LEU A 86 8.37 -12.12 -15.73
CA LEU A 86 8.91 -13.01 -14.70
C LEU A 86 10.04 -13.92 -15.22
N HIS A 87 9.94 -14.46 -16.44
CA HIS A 87 10.92 -15.41 -16.97
C HIS A 87 12.04 -14.74 -17.78
N GLU A 88 11.70 -13.83 -18.71
CA GLU A 88 12.68 -13.21 -19.60
C GLU A 88 13.49 -12.10 -18.90
N TYR A 89 12.85 -11.29 -18.07
CA TYR A 89 13.52 -10.22 -17.32
C TYR A 89 13.90 -10.63 -15.90
N ARG A 90 13.39 -11.75 -15.42
CA ARG A 90 13.71 -12.28 -14.09
C ARG A 90 13.24 -11.41 -12.93
N PHE A 91 12.18 -10.62 -13.10
CA PHE A 91 11.54 -9.97 -11.98
C PHE A 91 11.10 -11.00 -10.93
N ASP A 92 11.25 -10.68 -9.65
CA ASP A 92 10.93 -11.59 -8.53
C ASP A 92 9.43 -11.57 -8.19
N GLY A 93 8.71 -10.60 -8.70
CA GLY A 93 7.28 -10.50 -8.52
C GLY A 93 6.63 -9.42 -9.38
N LEU A 94 5.30 -9.46 -9.39
CA LEU A 94 4.45 -8.48 -10.04
C LEU A 94 3.46 -7.89 -9.02
N ARG A 95 3.26 -6.57 -9.07
CA ARG A 95 2.12 -5.92 -8.43
C ARG A 95 1.10 -5.59 -9.50
N PHE A 96 -0.13 -6.01 -9.31
CA PHE A 96 -1.22 -5.85 -10.27
C PHE A 96 -2.08 -4.65 -9.87
N ASP A 97 -2.00 -3.60 -10.70
CA ASP A 97 -2.70 -2.34 -10.53
C ASP A 97 -4.20 -2.49 -10.69
N ALA A 98 -4.98 -1.91 -9.75
CA ALA A 98 -6.43 -1.72 -9.82
C ALA A 98 -7.21 -2.93 -10.39
N VAL A 99 -6.91 -4.15 -9.92
CA VAL A 99 -7.53 -5.37 -10.46
C VAL A 99 -9.04 -5.43 -10.25
N HIS A 100 -9.60 -4.65 -9.34
CA HIS A 100 -11.06 -4.50 -9.16
C HIS A 100 -11.77 -3.92 -10.39
N ALA A 101 -11.04 -3.28 -11.30
CA ALA A 101 -11.57 -2.78 -12.58
C ALA A 101 -11.60 -3.86 -13.68
N ILE A 102 -11.09 -5.08 -13.41
CA ILE A 102 -11.19 -6.23 -14.31
C ILE A 102 -12.51 -6.94 -14.03
N SER A 103 -13.40 -6.97 -15.03
CA SER A 103 -14.74 -7.51 -14.86
C SER A 103 -14.77 -9.04 -14.73
N GLU A 104 -13.84 -9.73 -15.38
CA GLU A 104 -13.71 -11.19 -15.37
C GLU A 104 -12.60 -11.59 -14.36
N ALA A 105 -12.88 -11.41 -13.06
CA ALA A 105 -11.90 -11.63 -11.98
C ALA A 105 -11.35 -13.07 -11.91
N ASP A 106 -12.07 -14.07 -12.41
CA ASP A 106 -11.62 -15.45 -12.53
C ASP A 106 -10.35 -15.62 -13.37
N TRP A 107 -10.11 -14.70 -14.31
CA TRP A 107 -8.85 -14.70 -15.07
C TRP A 107 -7.62 -14.44 -14.18
N LEU A 108 -7.76 -13.66 -13.12
CA LEU A 108 -6.65 -13.41 -12.18
C LEU A 108 -6.14 -14.74 -11.59
N ASP A 109 -7.06 -15.58 -11.13
CA ASP A 109 -6.71 -16.87 -10.53
C ASP A 109 -6.15 -17.84 -11.58
N GLU A 110 -6.71 -17.84 -12.81
CA GLU A 110 -6.18 -18.61 -13.95
C GLU A 110 -4.74 -18.22 -14.27
N MET A 111 -4.45 -16.92 -14.34
CA MET A 111 -3.11 -16.39 -14.60
C MET A 111 -2.15 -16.72 -13.46
N ALA A 112 -2.57 -16.56 -12.21
CA ALA A 112 -1.74 -16.86 -11.05
C ALA A 112 -1.37 -18.35 -10.99
N ALA A 113 -2.33 -19.25 -11.23
CA ALA A 113 -2.07 -20.67 -11.32
C ALA A 113 -1.06 -21.03 -12.44
N GLU A 114 -1.13 -20.34 -13.58
CA GLU A 114 -0.16 -20.55 -14.68
C GLU A 114 1.24 -20.08 -14.28
N VAL A 115 1.37 -18.95 -13.57
CA VAL A 115 2.65 -18.50 -13.02
C VAL A 115 3.22 -19.54 -12.05
N ARG A 116 2.41 -20.11 -11.15
CA ARG A 116 2.86 -21.17 -10.23
C ARG A 116 3.32 -22.43 -10.98
N ARG A 117 2.56 -22.83 -11.99
CA ARG A 117 2.85 -24.02 -12.80
C ARG A 117 4.17 -23.91 -13.56
N THR A 118 4.55 -22.72 -14.00
CA THR A 118 5.75 -22.46 -14.79
C THR A 118 6.97 -22.07 -13.96
N ALA A 119 6.81 -21.94 -12.65
CA ALA A 119 7.90 -21.59 -11.75
C ALA A 119 9.03 -22.63 -11.76
N GLU A 120 10.27 -22.18 -11.89
CA GLU A 120 11.46 -23.02 -11.77
C GLU A 120 11.58 -23.57 -10.34
N PRO A 121 12.08 -24.80 -10.16
CA PRO A 121 12.30 -25.35 -8.83
C PRO A 121 13.14 -24.43 -7.94
N GLY A 122 12.64 -24.11 -6.76
CA GLY A 122 13.30 -23.25 -5.80
C GLY A 122 13.16 -21.75 -6.05
N ARG A 123 12.45 -21.33 -7.09
CA ARG A 123 12.12 -19.92 -7.36
C ARG A 123 10.66 -19.64 -6.99
N HIS A 124 10.45 -18.74 -6.06
CA HIS A 124 9.12 -18.18 -5.78
C HIS A 124 8.96 -16.88 -6.54
N MET A 125 7.87 -16.73 -7.28
CA MET A 125 7.50 -15.51 -7.99
C MET A 125 6.32 -14.88 -7.26
N HIS A 126 6.54 -13.70 -6.67
CA HIS A 126 5.54 -13.03 -5.83
C HIS A 126 4.45 -12.36 -6.69
N LEU A 127 3.19 -12.56 -6.30
CA LEU A 127 2.02 -11.94 -6.94
C LEU A 127 1.29 -11.10 -5.91
N VAL A 128 1.26 -9.79 -6.11
CA VAL A 128 0.71 -8.81 -5.16
C VAL A 128 -0.41 -8.03 -5.81
N LEU A 129 -1.55 -7.94 -5.15
CA LEU A 129 -2.73 -7.24 -5.66
C LEU A 129 -2.84 -5.82 -5.13
N GLU A 130 -3.37 -4.94 -5.96
CA GLU A 130 -4.12 -3.78 -5.52
C GLU A 130 -5.60 -4.01 -5.82
N HIS A 131 -6.42 -4.18 -4.77
CA HIS A 131 -7.82 -4.54 -4.92
C HIS A 131 -8.71 -3.79 -3.94
N ASP A 132 -9.33 -2.71 -4.36
CA ASP A 132 -10.21 -1.87 -3.56
C ASP A 132 -11.42 -2.63 -2.98
N GLY A 133 -11.89 -3.71 -3.64
CA GLY A 133 -13.00 -4.54 -3.19
C GLY A 133 -12.68 -5.44 -1.98
N ASN A 134 -11.42 -5.62 -1.58
CA ASN A 134 -10.99 -6.51 -0.48
C ASN A 134 -11.51 -7.95 -0.60
N VAL A 135 -11.32 -8.57 -1.77
CA VAL A 135 -11.73 -9.95 -2.03
C VAL A 135 -10.64 -10.91 -1.55
N ALA A 136 -10.80 -11.47 -0.36
CA ALA A 136 -9.80 -12.32 0.28
C ALA A 136 -9.60 -13.69 -0.41
N ASP A 137 -10.51 -14.10 -1.29
CA ASP A 137 -10.43 -15.42 -1.94
C ASP A 137 -9.22 -15.56 -2.87
N HIS A 138 -8.78 -14.48 -3.53
CA HIS A 138 -7.54 -14.49 -4.31
C HIS A 138 -6.31 -14.80 -3.45
N LEU A 139 -6.31 -14.31 -2.18
CA LEU A 139 -5.23 -14.54 -1.22
C LEU A 139 -5.25 -15.95 -0.59
N ARG A 140 -6.37 -16.68 -0.71
CA ARG A 140 -6.46 -18.11 -0.39
C ARG A 140 -6.00 -19.00 -1.54
N GLY A 141 -5.92 -18.42 -2.74
CA GLY A 141 -5.43 -19.05 -3.95
C GLY A 141 -3.92 -18.86 -4.13
N ASP A 142 -3.54 -18.43 -5.32
CA ASP A 142 -2.14 -18.34 -5.76
C ASP A 142 -1.52 -16.92 -5.63
N PHE A 143 -2.25 -15.94 -5.10
CA PHE A 143 -1.69 -14.62 -4.78
C PHE A 143 -1.07 -14.59 -3.39
N ASP A 144 0.08 -13.93 -3.25
CA ASP A 144 0.83 -13.88 -1.99
C ASP A 144 0.33 -12.79 -1.04
N ALA A 145 0.02 -11.61 -1.57
CA ALA A 145 -0.37 -10.47 -0.75
C ALA A 145 -1.23 -9.45 -1.50
N GLN A 146 -1.84 -8.56 -0.73
CA GLN A 146 -2.57 -7.40 -1.24
C GLN A 146 -2.17 -6.14 -0.48
N TRP A 147 -2.08 -5.00 -1.19
CA TRP A 147 -1.96 -3.69 -0.57
C TRP A 147 -3.20 -3.42 0.28
N ASN A 148 -2.98 -3.11 1.56
CA ASN A 148 -4.05 -2.93 2.53
C ASN A 148 -4.41 -1.45 2.70
N ASP A 149 -5.21 -0.93 1.75
CA ASP A 149 -5.70 0.44 1.80
C ASP A 149 -6.54 0.73 3.05
N ASP A 150 -7.31 -0.25 3.54
CA ASP A 150 -8.08 -0.10 4.78
C ASP A 150 -7.19 0.29 5.96
N ALA A 151 -6.07 -0.42 6.13
CA ALA A 151 -5.13 -0.13 7.22
C ALA A 151 -4.47 1.26 7.04
N HIS A 152 -4.11 1.63 5.79
CA HIS A 152 -3.64 2.97 5.49
C HIS A 152 -4.67 4.04 5.87
N HIS A 153 -5.93 3.88 5.42
CA HIS A 153 -6.99 4.87 5.67
C HIS A 153 -7.24 5.09 7.16
N VAL A 154 -7.25 4.01 7.94
CA VAL A 154 -7.36 4.09 9.41
C VAL A 154 -6.18 4.86 10.01
N LEU A 155 -4.95 4.50 9.62
CA LEU A 155 -3.74 5.14 10.12
C LEU A 155 -3.70 6.62 9.72
N HIS A 156 -4.07 6.94 8.49
CA HIS A 156 -4.15 8.32 8.02
C HIS A 156 -5.15 9.14 8.84
N ALA A 157 -6.38 8.64 9.02
CA ALA A 157 -7.41 9.32 9.83
C ALA A 157 -6.95 9.53 11.28
N LEU A 158 -6.29 8.53 11.88
CA LEU A 158 -5.72 8.63 13.24
C LEU A 158 -4.62 9.67 13.35
N LEU A 159 -3.72 9.73 12.38
CA LEU A 159 -2.53 10.58 12.43
C LEU A 159 -2.84 12.03 12.09
N THR A 160 -3.69 12.28 11.10
CA THR A 160 -3.99 13.63 10.58
C THR A 160 -5.28 14.21 11.17
N GLY A 161 -6.26 13.38 11.51
CA GLY A 161 -7.62 13.79 11.85
C GLY A 161 -8.49 14.10 10.63
N GLU A 162 -7.99 13.84 9.42
CA GLU A 162 -8.78 14.01 8.19
C GLU A 162 -9.90 12.95 8.11
N SER A 163 -11.07 13.39 7.67
CA SER A 163 -12.28 12.55 7.61
C SER A 163 -13.15 12.84 6.38
N ASP A 164 -12.61 13.52 5.38
CA ASP A 164 -13.32 13.84 4.14
C ASP A 164 -13.14 12.71 3.12
N GLY A 165 -14.07 12.60 2.17
CA GLY A 165 -14.03 11.58 1.12
C GLY A 165 -14.07 10.16 1.70
N TYR A 166 -13.23 9.27 1.18
CA TYR A 166 -13.16 7.87 1.61
C TYR A 166 -12.65 7.68 3.05
N TYR A 167 -11.95 8.66 3.64
CA TYR A 167 -11.54 8.61 5.06
C TYR A 167 -12.71 8.66 6.04
N ALA A 168 -13.89 9.13 5.61
CA ALA A 168 -15.08 9.16 6.45
C ALA A 168 -15.49 7.78 6.99
N ASP A 169 -15.26 6.74 6.20
CA ASP A 169 -15.56 5.35 6.58
C ASP A 169 -14.68 4.85 7.75
N TYR A 170 -13.55 5.52 8.02
CA TYR A 170 -12.56 5.08 9.01
C TYR A 170 -12.43 6.02 10.20
N ALA A 171 -13.01 7.21 10.13
CA ALA A 171 -12.94 8.23 11.18
C ALA A 171 -13.84 7.94 12.38
N ASP A 172 -14.92 7.17 12.19
CA ASP A 172 -15.75 6.68 13.30
C ASP A 172 -15.10 5.43 13.93
N ARG A 173 -14.76 5.51 15.21
CA ARG A 173 -14.15 4.43 16.00
C ARG A 173 -12.82 3.89 15.42
N PRO A 174 -11.86 4.76 15.16
CA PRO A 174 -10.65 4.39 14.42
C PRO A 174 -9.75 3.39 15.15
N ALA A 175 -9.74 3.34 16.50
CA ALA A 175 -9.00 2.31 17.24
C ALA A 175 -9.58 0.92 17.00
N ARG A 176 -10.91 0.77 16.91
CA ARG A 176 -11.55 -0.47 16.54
C ARG A 176 -11.17 -0.92 15.13
N HIS A 177 -11.18 0.01 14.18
CA HIS A 177 -10.78 -0.29 12.79
C HIS A 177 -9.32 -0.69 12.70
N LEU A 178 -8.42 -0.01 13.42
CA LEU A 178 -7.00 -0.39 13.48
C LEU A 178 -6.82 -1.77 14.11
N ALA A 179 -7.53 -2.08 15.21
CA ALA A 179 -7.48 -3.39 15.83
C ALA A 179 -7.92 -4.50 14.87
N ARG A 180 -8.99 -4.27 14.09
CA ARG A 180 -9.48 -5.20 13.08
C ARG A 180 -8.47 -5.36 11.94
N ALA A 181 -7.92 -4.26 11.41
CA ALA A 181 -6.91 -4.30 10.37
C ALA A 181 -5.67 -5.10 10.80
N LEU A 182 -5.18 -4.92 12.02
CA LEU A 182 -4.01 -5.63 12.53
C LEU A 182 -4.28 -7.11 12.82
N ALA A 183 -5.50 -7.44 13.29
CA ALA A 183 -5.85 -8.80 13.67
C ALA A 183 -6.39 -9.65 12.52
N GLU A 184 -7.13 -9.05 11.59
CA GLU A 184 -7.91 -9.76 10.58
C GLU A 184 -7.55 -9.35 9.14
N GLY A 185 -6.65 -8.37 8.96
CA GLY A 185 -6.24 -7.85 7.67
C GLY A 185 -7.12 -6.71 7.18
N PHE A 186 -8.27 -6.99 6.58
CA PHE A 186 -9.17 -5.93 6.11
C PHE A 186 -10.09 -5.40 7.21
N VAL A 187 -10.46 -4.11 7.12
CA VAL A 187 -11.50 -3.51 7.96
C VAL A 187 -12.88 -3.90 7.45
N TYR A 188 -13.09 -3.80 6.14
CA TYR A 188 -14.35 -4.16 5.49
C TYR A 188 -14.31 -5.62 5.04
N GLN A 189 -15.19 -6.44 5.62
CA GLN A 189 -15.24 -7.89 5.43
C GLN A 189 -16.69 -8.38 5.25
N GLY A 190 -17.45 -7.69 4.40
CA GLY A 190 -18.89 -7.87 4.23
C GLY A 190 -19.69 -6.79 4.94
N ASP A 191 -19.06 -5.70 5.35
CA ASP A 191 -19.71 -4.58 6.02
C ASP A 191 -20.12 -3.50 5.00
N PRO A 192 -21.23 -2.76 5.24
CA PRO A 192 -21.63 -1.65 4.37
C PRO A 192 -20.68 -0.44 4.53
N SER A 193 -20.29 0.17 3.43
CA SER A 193 -19.50 1.40 3.36
C SER A 193 -20.42 2.61 3.26
N ALA A 194 -20.32 3.55 4.19
CA ALA A 194 -21.09 4.79 4.15
C ALA A 194 -20.65 5.68 2.96
N TYR A 195 -19.37 5.74 2.68
CA TYR A 195 -18.81 6.45 1.53
C TYR A 195 -19.34 5.90 0.19
N ARG A 196 -19.59 4.59 0.10
CA ARG A 196 -20.16 3.92 -1.07
C ARG A 196 -21.70 3.79 -1.00
N SER A 197 -22.36 4.71 -0.32
CA SER A 197 -23.84 4.73 -0.24
C SER A 197 -24.45 3.46 0.31
N GLY A 198 -23.75 2.73 1.17
CA GLY A 198 -24.21 1.51 1.82
C GLY A 198 -23.90 0.22 1.05
N GLU A 199 -23.13 0.27 -0.04
CA GLU A 199 -22.65 -0.95 -0.70
C GLU A 199 -21.79 -1.78 0.24
N VAL A 200 -22.00 -3.09 0.19
CA VAL A 200 -21.23 -4.07 0.96
C VAL A 200 -19.84 -4.22 0.33
N ARG A 201 -18.80 -4.15 1.16
CA ARG A 201 -17.40 -4.24 0.72
C ARG A 201 -16.66 -5.32 1.49
N GLY A 202 -15.80 -6.04 0.80
CA GLY A 202 -14.88 -7.03 1.35
C GLY A 202 -15.50 -8.39 1.59
N THR A 203 -14.62 -9.34 1.84
CA THR A 203 -14.95 -10.71 2.28
C THR A 203 -14.11 -11.03 3.53
N PRO A 204 -14.55 -11.99 4.38
CA PRO A 204 -13.81 -12.37 5.58
C PRO A 204 -12.35 -12.71 5.28
N SER A 205 -11.42 -12.17 6.07
CA SER A 205 -9.96 -12.32 5.86
C SER A 205 -9.19 -12.75 7.11
N GLY A 206 -9.86 -12.93 8.24
CA GLY A 206 -9.20 -13.21 9.52
C GLY A 206 -8.52 -14.59 9.63
N ASP A 207 -8.71 -15.47 8.66
CA ASP A 207 -8.04 -16.78 8.54
C ASP A 207 -6.72 -16.70 7.76
N LEU A 208 -6.46 -15.58 7.07
CA LEU A 208 -5.25 -15.39 6.29
C LEU A 208 -4.03 -15.10 7.18
N PRO A 209 -2.83 -15.52 6.78
CA PRO A 209 -1.62 -15.17 7.49
C PRO A 209 -1.38 -13.65 7.41
N PRO A 210 -0.77 -13.03 8.43
CA PRO A 210 -0.53 -11.58 8.43
C PRO A 210 0.35 -11.12 7.28
N THR A 211 1.18 -11.99 6.71
CA THR A 211 2.02 -11.72 5.54
C THR A 211 1.25 -11.56 4.23
N SER A 212 -0.05 -11.90 4.21
CA SER A 212 -0.93 -11.63 3.08
C SER A 212 -1.33 -10.16 2.92
N PHE A 213 -0.94 -9.29 3.86
CA PHE A 213 -1.31 -7.87 3.84
C PHE A 213 -0.07 -6.99 3.79
N VAL A 214 -0.04 -6.07 2.81
CA VAL A 214 1.02 -5.05 2.71
C VAL A 214 0.55 -3.80 3.44
N LEU A 215 1.26 -3.45 4.51
CA LEU A 215 0.95 -2.31 5.38
C LEU A 215 1.83 -1.11 5.04
N PHE A 216 1.23 0.04 4.81
CA PHE A 216 1.92 1.29 4.50
C PHE A 216 1.27 2.48 5.21
N LEU A 217 2.06 3.50 5.49
CA LEU A 217 1.57 4.80 5.98
C LEU A 217 1.20 5.72 4.81
N GLN A 218 1.91 5.63 3.71
CA GLN A 218 1.70 6.39 2.48
C GLN A 218 2.15 5.54 1.28
N ASN A 219 1.63 5.88 0.11
CA ASN A 219 2.12 5.39 -1.18
C ASN A 219 2.00 6.50 -2.23
N HIS A 220 2.33 6.21 -3.48
CA HIS A 220 2.29 7.16 -4.59
C HIS A 220 0.86 7.70 -4.85
N ASP A 221 -0.16 6.87 -4.72
CA ASP A 221 -1.56 7.27 -4.92
C ASP A 221 -2.05 8.17 -3.79
N GLN A 222 -1.80 7.78 -2.55
CA GLN A 222 -2.28 8.52 -1.39
C GLN A 222 -1.66 9.91 -1.30
N ILE A 223 -0.42 10.08 -1.73
CA ILE A 223 0.24 11.38 -1.78
C ILE A 223 -0.09 12.09 -3.12
N GLY A 224 0.06 11.40 -4.25
CA GLY A 224 -0.13 11.98 -5.58
C GLY A 224 -1.56 12.45 -5.86
N ASN A 225 -2.54 11.84 -5.20
CA ASN A 225 -3.94 12.28 -5.28
C ASN A 225 -4.28 13.45 -4.35
N ARG A 226 -3.36 13.89 -3.47
CA ARG A 226 -3.56 15.14 -2.72
C ARG A 226 -3.37 16.36 -3.63
N PRO A 227 -4.06 17.48 -3.37
CA PRO A 227 -3.98 18.68 -4.22
C PRO A 227 -2.56 19.21 -4.40
N PHE A 228 -1.73 19.12 -3.36
CA PHE A 228 -0.35 19.62 -3.32
C PHE A 228 0.70 18.53 -3.14
N GLY A 229 0.31 17.25 -3.18
CA GLY A 229 1.23 16.14 -3.05
C GLY A 229 2.00 16.11 -1.72
N ASP A 230 1.41 16.67 -0.66
CA ASP A 230 2.02 16.84 0.65
C ASP A 230 2.07 15.51 1.43
N ARG A 231 3.13 15.35 2.22
CA ARG A 231 3.47 14.11 2.91
C ARG A 231 3.06 14.16 4.39
N LEU A 232 2.91 12.99 5.02
CA LEU A 232 2.62 12.89 6.46
C LEU A 232 3.64 13.63 7.33
N THR A 233 4.88 13.75 6.89
CA THR A 233 5.93 14.53 7.56
C THR A 233 5.53 15.98 7.81
N GLU A 234 4.67 16.56 6.97
CA GLU A 234 4.20 17.95 7.09
C GLU A 234 2.95 18.10 7.97
N HIS A 235 2.19 17.00 8.17
CA HIS A 235 0.88 17.03 8.86
C HIS A 235 0.91 16.40 10.25
N VAL A 236 1.89 15.58 10.55
CA VAL A 236 1.94 14.74 11.74
C VAL A 236 3.13 15.13 12.63
N ALA A 237 2.87 15.31 13.92
CA ALA A 237 3.94 15.57 14.88
C ALA A 237 5.01 14.45 14.84
N PRO A 238 6.31 14.78 14.90
CA PRO A 238 7.39 13.82 14.69
C PRO A 238 7.31 12.58 15.60
N ASN A 239 7.01 12.77 16.90
CA ASN A 239 6.88 11.66 17.85
C ASN A 239 5.71 10.73 17.54
N LEU A 240 4.60 11.28 17.05
CA LEU A 240 3.43 10.50 16.65
C LEU A 240 3.71 9.72 15.37
N LEU A 241 4.39 10.33 14.40
CA LEU A 241 4.81 9.64 13.18
C LEU A 241 5.82 8.54 13.48
N GLU A 242 6.77 8.75 14.42
CA GLU A 242 7.70 7.71 14.87
C GLU A 242 6.99 6.51 15.51
N ALA A 243 5.93 6.76 16.29
CA ALA A 243 5.11 5.69 16.87
C ALA A 243 4.38 4.88 15.78
N ALA A 244 3.86 5.54 14.75
CA ALA A 244 3.20 4.90 13.62
C ALA A 244 4.19 4.08 12.76
N ILE A 245 5.39 4.62 12.50
CA ILE A 245 6.46 3.90 11.80
C ILE A 245 6.88 2.65 12.57
N ALA A 246 7.00 2.74 13.90
CA ALA A 246 7.32 1.58 14.74
C ALA A 246 6.23 0.51 14.68
N LEU A 247 4.94 0.91 14.70
CA LEU A 247 3.82 0.00 14.50
C LEU A 247 3.91 -0.70 13.14
N GLN A 248 4.08 0.06 12.06
CA GLN A 248 4.17 -0.47 10.70
C GLN A 248 5.32 -1.47 10.53
N LEU A 249 6.53 -1.11 10.98
CA LEU A 249 7.71 -1.92 10.73
C LEU A 249 7.85 -3.13 11.67
N LEU A 250 7.21 -3.10 12.83
CA LEU A 250 7.28 -4.20 13.83
C LEU A 250 6.02 -5.07 13.86
N CYS A 251 4.99 -4.76 13.10
CA CYS A 251 3.84 -5.64 12.86
C CYS A 251 4.25 -6.77 11.89
N PRO A 252 3.64 -7.99 11.96
CA PRO A 252 3.96 -9.09 11.06
C PRO A 252 3.54 -8.88 9.60
N HIS A 253 2.67 -7.92 9.31
CA HIS A 253 2.31 -7.57 7.93
C HIS A 253 3.56 -7.17 7.13
N VAL A 254 3.52 -7.30 5.80
CA VAL A 254 4.61 -6.88 4.92
C VAL A 254 4.66 -5.34 4.87
N PRO A 255 5.70 -4.68 5.36
CA PRO A 255 5.76 -3.22 5.32
C PRO A 255 6.16 -2.71 3.94
N MET A 256 5.45 -1.70 3.44
CA MET A 256 5.86 -0.93 2.27
C MET A 256 6.19 0.49 2.69
N ILE A 257 7.33 0.99 2.24
CA ILE A 257 7.85 2.33 2.52
C ILE A 257 7.83 3.11 1.21
N PHE A 258 7.17 4.27 1.20
CA PHE A 258 7.23 5.13 0.03
C PHE A 258 8.54 5.91 0.00
N MET A 259 9.13 6.06 -1.19
CA MET A 259 10.41 6.71 -1.38
C MET A 259 10.49 8.07 -0.66
N GLY A 260 11.55 8.26 0.13
CA GLY A 260 11.84 9.48 0.89
C GLY A 260 11.24 9.54 2.31
N GLU A 261 10.44 8.55 2.73
CA GLU A 261 9.97 8.48 4.12
C GLU A 261 11.13 8.29 5.09
N GLU A 262 12.11 7.47 4.71
CA GLU A 262 13.31 7.18 5.46
C GLU A 262 14.20 8.40 5.69
N ASP A 263 14.10 9.40 4.83
CA ASP A 263 14.85 10.65 4.91
C ASP A 263 14.02 11.83 5.43
N ALA A 264 12.79 11.58 5.89
CA ALA A 264 11.85 12.60 6.36
C ALA A 264 11.62 13.73 5.34
N THR A 265 11.68 13.43 4.04
CA THR A 265 11.57 14.46 3.00
C THR A 265 10.23 15.19 3.08
N THR A 266 10.28 16.50 2.84
CA THR A 266 9.12 17.36 2.63
C THR A 266 8.90 17.67 1.14
N SER A 267 9.73 17.09 0.24
CA SER A 267 9.49 17.23 -1.20
C SER A 267 8.13 16.64 -1.55
N PRO A 268 7.22 17.40 -2.17
CA PRO A 268 5.91 16.90 -2.53
C PRO A 268 6.03 15.80 -3.59
N PHE A 269 4.99 14.97 -3.69
CA PHE A 269 4.82 14.06 -4.83
C PHE A 269 3.52 14.43 -5.54
N LEU A 270 3.65 15.36 -6.48
CA LEU A 270 2.51 15.92 -7.22
C LEU A 270 2.02 14.95 -8.29
N TYR A 271 0.75 15.03 -8.62
CA TYR A 271 0.21 14.38 -9.80
C TYR A 271 0.75 15.08 -11.05
N PHE A 272 1.53 14.40 -11.88
CA PHE A 272 2.10 14.94 -13.11
C PHE A 272 1.87 14.01 -14.30
N THR A 273 1.69 14.63 -15.47
CA THR A 273 1.49 13.97 -16.75
C THR A 273 2.26 14.72 -17.84
N ASP A 274 2.32 14.14 -19.03
CA ASP A 274 2.94 14.77 -20.22
C ASP A 274 1.97 14.72 -21.42
N HIS A 275 0.71 14.97 -21.16
CA HIS A 275 -0.30 15.04 -22.21
C HIS A 275 -0.30 16.37 -22.94
N THR A 276 -0.77 16.36 -24.19
CA THR A 276 -0.86 17.56 -25.04
C THR A 276 -2.30 17.77 -25.55
N GLY A 277 -2.61 18.97 -26.07
CA GLY A 277 -3.90 19.30 -26.67
C GLY A 277 -5.08 19.12 -25.72
N ASP A 278 -6.18 18.59 -26.23
CA ASP A 278 -7.46 18.47 -25.52
C ASP A 278 -7.36 17.55 -24.29
N LEU A 279 -6.53 16.52 -24.34
CA LEU A 279 -6.34 15.62 -23.22
C LEU A 279 -5.63 16.32 -22.04
N ALA A 280 -4.63 17.16 -22.33
CA ALA A 280 -3.97 17.96 -21.28
C ALA A 280 -4.95 18.89 -20.57
N GLU A 281 -5.86 19.54 -21.34
CA GLU A 281 -6.90 20.39 -20.77
C GLU A 281 -7.89 19.59 -19.94
N ALA A 282 -8.35 18.43 -20.45
CA ALA A 282 -9.29 17.56 -19.74
C ALA A 282 -8.72 17.07 -18.42
N VAL A 283 -7.44 16.70 -18.36
CA VAL A 283 -6.73 16.30 -17.13
C VAL A 283 -6.63 17.46 -16.15
N ARG A 284 -6.23 18.64 -16.61
CA ARG A 284 -6.16 19.86 -15.79
C ARG A 284 -7.50 20.21 -15.15
N GLU A 285 -8.56 20.25 -15.94
CA GLU A 285 -9.91 20.55 -15.48
C GLU A 285 -10.47 19.43 -14.58
N GLY A 286 -10.13 18.16 -14.88
CA GLY A 286 -10.48 17.01 -14.06
C GLY A 286 -9.95 17.15 -12.65
N ARG A 287 -8.66 17.46 -12.49
CA ARG A 287 -8.03 17.68 -11.17
C ARG A 287 -8.67 18.83 -10.40
N ARG A 288 -8.99 19.95 -11.05
CA ARG A 288 -9.68 21.06 -10.40
C ARG A 288 -11.08 20.68 -9.91
N ARG A 289 -11.84 19.91 -10.69
CA ARG A 289 -13.18 19.45 -10.29
C ARG A 289 -13.14 18.46 -9.14
N GLU A 290 -12.15 17.57 -9.11
CA GLU A 290 -11.97 16.58 -8.06
C GLU A 290 -11.89 17.25 -6.68
N PHE A 291 -11.14 18.32 -6.56
CA PHE A 291 -10.96 19.02 -5.28
C PHE A 291 -11.98 20.10 -4.98
N ALA A 292 -12.87 20.44 -5.89
CA ALA A 292 -13.89 21.46 -5.68
C ALA A 292 -14.86 21.13 -4.52
N GLY A 293 -14.97 19.85 -4.13
CA GLY A 293 -15.79 19.39 -3.01
C GLY A 293 -15.05 19.27 -1.66
N PHE A 294 -13.73 19.49 -1.61
CA PHE A 294 -12.96 19.40 -0.37
C PHE A 294 -12.98 20.72 0.38
N LYS A 295 -12.95 20.68 1.72
CA LYS A 295 -12.84 21.88 2.55
C LYS A 295 -11.58 22.67 2.20
N GLY A 296 -11.71 23.96 1.92
CA GLY A 296 -10.61 24.84 1.51
C GLY A 296 -10.39 24.95 0.00
N PHE A 297 -11.19 24.25 -0.82
CA PHE A 297 -11.10 24.27 -2.28
C PHE A 297 -12.43 24.62 -2.97
N ALA A 298 -13.32 25.35 -2.29
CA ALA A 298 -14.58 25.79 -2.89
C ALA A 298 -14.33 26.58 -4.19
N PRO A 299 -15.27 26.55 -5.18
CA PRO A 299 -15.13 27.27 -6.42
C PRO A 299 -14.83 28.76 -6.18
N GLY A 300 -13.66 29.23 -6.61
CA GLY A 300 -13.17 30.60 -6.42
C GLY A 300 -12.14 30.80 -5.29
N GLU A 301 -11.96 29.84 -4.39
CA GLU A 301 -10.98 29.92 -3.29
C GLU A 301 -10.01 28.73 -3.38
N GLY A 302 -8.85 28.89 -4.02
CA GLY A 302 -7.73 27.96 -3.94
C GLY A 302 -7.58 26.95 -5.07
N THR A 303 -8.62 26.60 -5.84
CA THR A 303 -8.50 25.62 -6.96
C THR A 303 -7.59 26.09 -8.10
N SER A 304 -7.43 27.42 -8.25
CA SER A 304 -6.48 28.00 -9.22
C SER A 304 -5.01 27.81 -8.84
N SER A 305 -4.73 27.43 -7.58
CA SER A 305 -3.38 27.21 -7.08
C SER A 305 -2.90 25.76 -7.20
N ILE A 306 -3.81 24.82 -7.53
CA ILE A 306 -3.43 23.41 -7.77
C ILE A 306 -2.47 23.36 -8.94
N PRO A 307 -1.29 22.72 -8.78
CA PRO A 307 -0.30 22.61 -9.84
C PRO A 307 -0.89 22.02 -11.12
N ASP A 308 -0.48 22.57 -12.28
CA ASP A 308 -0.86 22.00 -13.57
C ASP A 308 -0.12 20.67 -13.77
N PRO A 309 -0.84 19.55 -13.93
CA PRO A 309 -0.21 18.23 -14.11
C PRO A 309 0.76 18.16 -15.29
N ASN A 310 0.52 18.93 -16.35
CA ASN A 310 1.32 18.91 -17.59
C ASN A 310 2.47 19.92 -17.56
N ALA A 311 2.64 20.72 -16.50
CA ALA A 311 3.75 21.65 -16.39
C ALA A 311 5.04 20.92 -15.98
N PRO A 312 6.19 21.15 -16.68
CA PRO A 312 7.46 20.53 -16.32
C PRO A 312 7.89 20.80 -14.87
N GLU A 313 7.49 21.94 -14.32
CA GLU A 313 7.77 22.32 -12.93
C GLU A 313 7.08 21.37 -11.93
N THR A 314 5.89 20.83 -12.27
CA THR A 314 5.16 19.88 -11.42
C THR A 314 5.96 18.58 -11.25
N PHE A 315 6.52 18.05 -12.34
CA PHE A 315 7.46 16.93 -12.29
C PHE A 315 8.74 17.28 -11.52
N THR A 316 9.36 18.41 -11.84
CA THR A 316 10.63 18.81 -11.23
C THR A 316 10.52 19.02 -9.72
N ARG A 317 9.40 19.56 -9.24
CA ARG A 317 9.09 19.72 -7.81
C ARG A 317 8.85 18.38 -7.09
N SER A 318 8.43 17.36 -7.82
CA SER A 318 8.21 16.01 -7.27
C SER A 318 9.50 15.19 -7.09
N ARG A 319 10.63 15.72 -7.52
CA ARG A 319 11.94 15.06 -7.32
C ARG A 319 12.32 15.11 -5.84
N LEU A 320 12.80 13.98 -5.33
CA LEU A 320 13.25 13.90 -3.95
C LEU A 320 14.44 14.83 -3.70
N ALA A 321 14.34 15.61 -2.63
CA ALA A 321 15.47 16.32 -2.03
C ALA A 321 15.65 15.77 -0.61
N PRO A 322 16.84 15.24 -0.26
CA PRO A 322 17.10 14.78 1.10
C PRO A 322 16.94 15.93 2.11
N ASP A 323 16.25 15.67 3.21
CA ASP A 323 16.22 16.62 4.34
C ASP A 323 17.53 16.49 5.14
N ALA A 324 18.41 17.48 5.02
CA ALA A 324 19.69 17.49 5.70
C ALA A 324 19.58 17.65 7.23
N GLU A 325 18.50 18.23 7.73
CA GLU A 325 18.29 18.50 9.16
C GLU A 325 17.67 17.31 9.89
N HIS A 326 16.60 16.74 9.36
CA HIS A 326 15.81 15.69 10.02
C HIS A 326 16.09 14.29 9.48
N GLY A 327 16.58 14.17 8.23
CA GLY A 327 16.80 12.91 7.54
C GLY A 327 17.71 11.95 8.31
N GLY A 328 18.78 12.47 8.92
CA GLY A 328 19.71 11.62 9.66
C GLY A 328 19.10 10.90 10.88
N ALA A 329 18.17 11.52 11.62
CA ALA A 329 17.47 10.89 12.73
C ALA A 329 16.44 9.87 12.25
N ARG A 330 15.65 10.23 11.24
CA ARG A 330 14.64 9.38 10.62
C ARG A 330 15.27 8.14 9.99
N HIS A 331 16.36 8.30 9.28
CA HIS A 331 17.12 7.21 8.67
C HIS A 331 17.65 6.23 9.75
N ARG A 332 18.14 6.73 10.90
CA ARG A 332 18.55 5.85 12.01
C ARG A 332 17.37 5.08 12.59
N LEU A 333 16.18 5.70 12.71
CA LEU A 333 14.97 5.02 13.17
C LEU A 333 14.61 3.86 12.24
N TYR A 334 14.51 4.10 10.94
CA TYR A 334 14.23 3.05 9.95
C TYR A 334 15.26 1.94 9.99
N ARG A 335 16.55 2.27 10.03
CA ARG A 335 17.62 1.28 10.14
C ARG A 335 17.49 0.41 11.39
N THR A 336 17.17 1.02 12.54
CA THR A 336 16.98 0.29 13.81
C THR A 336 15.78 -0.64 13.71
N LEU A 337 14.64 -0.15 13.29
CA LEU A 337 13.40 -0.94 13.21
C LEU A 337 13.49 -2.07 12.17
N LEU A 338 14.06 -1.80 11.01
CA LEU A 338 14.32 -2.82 9.98
C LEU A 338 15.36 -3.85 10.44
N GLY A 339 16.35 -3.44 11.23
CA GLY A 339 17.29 -4.36 11.90
C GLY A 339 16.57 -5.32 12.85
N ILE A 340 15.74 -4.79 13.75
CA ILE A 340 14.92 -5.59 14.67
C ILE A 340 13.97 -6.52 13.89
N ARG A 341 13.31 -6.00 12.86
CA ARG A 341 12.42 -6.82 12.00
C ARG A 341 13.19 -7.98 11.38
N ARG A 342 14.33 -7.71 10.75
CA ARG A 342 15.16 -8.73 10.09
C ARG A 342 15.66 -9.80 11.06
N GLU A 343 16.10 -9.40 12.25
CA GLU A 343 16.76 -10.30 13.22
C GLU A 343 15.76 -11.03 14.11
N SER A 344 14.65 -10.36 14.48
CA SER A 344 13.74 -10.87 15.50
C SER A 344 12.36 -11.29 14.99
N LEU A 345 11.89 -10.75 13.85
CA LEU A 345 10.55 -11.04 13.33
C LEU A 345 10.58 -11.92 12.07
N MET A 346 11.37 -11.56 11.07
CA MET A 346 11.38 -12.27 9.79
C MET A 346 11.62 -13.78 9.90
N PRO A 347 12.55 -14.27 10.75
CA PRO A 347 12.77 -15.71 10.92
C PRO A 347 11.58 -16.48 11.51
N ARG A 348 10.57 -15.78 12.02
CA ARG A 348 9.40 -16.32 12.72
C ARG A 348 8.07 -16.04 12.01
N LEU A 349 8.11 -15.42 10.81
CA LEU A 349 6.89 -15.03 10.09
C LEU A 349 6.18 -16.22 9.45
N ASP A 350 6.93 -17.21 9.00
CA ASP A 350 6.35 -18.43 8.42
C ASP A 350 5.51 -19.17 9.47
N GLY A 351 4.24 -19.41 9.15
CA GLY A 351 3.26 -19.97 10.09
C GLY A 351 2.72 -19.00 11.15
N ALA A 352 3.04 -17.71 11.06
CA ALA A 352 2.48 -16.72 11.97
C ALA A 352 0.96 -16.58 11.81
N THR A 353 0.25 -16.48 12.94
CA THR A 353 -1.21 -16.34 12.97
C THR A 353 -1.64 -15.28 13.98
N SER A 354 -2.76 -14.59 13.70
CA SER A 354 -3.31 -13.62 14.63
C SER A 354 -3.90 -14.29 15.87
N LEU A 355 -3.68 -13.69 17.03
CA LEU A 355 -4.36 -14.01 18.29
C LEU A 355 -5.41 -12.95 18.67
N GLY A 356 -5.64 -12.00 17.74
CA GLY A 356 -6.59 -10.91 17.93
C GLY A 356 -5.96 -9.63 18.45
N ALA A 357 -6.79 -8.60 18.57
CA ALA A 357 -6.41 -7.30 19.11
C ALA A 357 -7.49 -6.74 20.03
N SER A 358 -7.05 -6.02 21.06
CA SER A 358 -7.90 -5.18 21.92
C SER A 358 -7.64 -3.71 21.62
N PHE A 359 -8.61 -2.85 21.92
CA PHE A 359 -8.50 -1.42 21.63
C PHE A 359 -9.13 -0.57 22.74
N VAL A 360 -8.67 0.67 22.82
CA VAL A 360 -9.25 1.74 23.63
C VAL A 360 -9.38 2.97 22.74
N GLU A 361 -10.60 3.42 22.52
CA GLU A 361 -10.84 4.61 21.70
C GLU A 361 -10.20 5.87 22.32
N PRO A 362 -9.75 6.84 21.53
CA PRO A 362 -9.88 6.87 20.07
C PRO A 362 -8.72 6.20 19.31
N ALA A 363 -7.58 5.84 19.92
CA ALA A 363 -6.35 5.60 19.14
C ALA A 363 -5.39 4.57 19.74
N THR A 364 -5.83 3.77 20.69
CA THR A 364 -4.97 2.78 21.36
C THR A 364 -5.33 1.37 20.94
N VAL A 365 -4.32 0.56 20.61
CA VAL A 365 -4.48 -0.85 20.21
C VAL A 365 -3.40 -1.71 20.86
N VAL A 366 -3.77 -2.95 21.22
CA VAL A 366 -2.82 -4.02 21.61
C VAL A 366 -3.15 -5.24 20.76
N ALA A 367 -2.29 -5.52 19.78
CA ALA A 367 -2.42 -6.66 18.88
C ALA A 367 -1.42 -7.76 19.25
N ARG A 368 -1.80 -9.01 19.00
CA ARG A 368 -0.99 -10.19 19.33
C ARG A 368 -1.00 -11.18 18.19
N TRP A 369 0.16 -11.81 17.99
CA TRP A 369 0.32 -12.86 16.99
C TRP A 369 1.14 -14.00 17.57
N ARG A 370 0.70 -15.22 17.29
CA ARG A 370 1.54 -16.40 17.47
C ARG A 370 2.47 -16.46 16.28
N MET A 371 3.76 -16.43 16.55
CA MET A 371 4.82 -16.55 15.54
C MET A 371 5.05 -18.02 15.18
N GLY A 372 5.71 -18.29 14.06
CA GLY A 372 5.94 -19.65 13.58
C GLY A 372 6.80 -20.53 14.49
N ASP A 373 7.63 -19.95 15.35
CA ASP A 373 8.39 -20.65 16.39
C ASP A 373 7.60 -20.86 17.71
N GLY A 374 6.33 -20.48 17.74
CA GLY A 374 5.45 -20.59 18.90
C GLY A 374 5.53 -19.42 19.90
N ALA A 375 6.46 -18.48 19.71
CA ALA A 375 6.51 -17.24 20.51
C ALA A 375 5.28 -16.36 20.23
N THR A 376 4.97 -15.44 21.13
CA THR A 376 3.92 -14.46 20.92
C THR A 376 4.51 -13.06 20.78
N LEU A 377 4.30 -12.44 19.61
CA LEU A 377 4.56 -11.01 19.44
C LEU A 377 3.39 -10.21 20.01
N VAL A 378 3.70 -9.24 20.85
CA VAL A 378 2.76 -8.26 21.43
C VAL A 378 3.15 -6.87 20.95
N LEU A 379 2.25 -6.20 20.24
CA LEU A 379 2.45 -4.84 19.76
C LEU A 379 1.37 -3.95 20.37
N ALA A 380 1.80 -3.04 21.26
CA ALA A 380 0.93 -2.05 21.88
C ALA A 380 1.25 -0.67 21.32
N SER A 381 0.24 0.04 20.83
CA SER A 381 0.41 1.37 20.23
C SER A 381 -0.70 2.31 20.67
N ASN A 382 -0.33 3.51 21.09
CA ASN A 382 -1.23 4.61 21.32
C ASN A 382 -0.87 5.76 20.38
N LEU A 383 -1.63 5.90 19.31
CA LEU A 383 -1.49 6.96 18.31
C LEU A 383 -2.36 8.19 18.64
N GLY A 384 -2.83 8.28 19.88
CA GLY A 384 -3.60 9.42 20.38
C GLY A 384 -2.75 10.50 21.04
N ARG A 385 -3.47 11.51 21.55
CA ARG A 385 -2.88 12.67 22.25
C ARG A 385 -3.03 12.58 23.78
N GLN A 386 -3.55 11.49 24.29
CA GLN A 386 -3.76 11.25 25.72
C GLN A 386 -3.33 9.84 26.09
N ALA A 387 -2.88 9.67 27.33
CA ALA A 387 -2.57 8.34 27.84
C ALA A 387 -3.84 7.47 27.96
N ALA A 388 -3.70 6.18 27.70
CA ALA A 388 -4.77 5.20 27.78
C ALA A 388 -4.41 4.07 28.76
N HIS A 389 -5.46 3.42 29.29
CA HIS A 389 -5.29 2.16 30.02
C HIS A 389 -5.22 0.98 29.05
N VAL A 390 -4.26 0.08 29.26
CA VAL A 390 -4.09 -1.13 28.44
C VAL A 390 -3.91 -2.35 29.32
N GLU A 391 -4.31 -3.51 28.83
CA GLU A 391 -4.16 -4.79 29.53
C GLU A 391 -3.38 -5.81 28.71
N GLY A 392 -2.78 -6.78 29.41
CA GLY A 392 -2.10 -7.91 28.79
C GLY A 392 -0.83 -7.56 28.01
N VAL A 393 -0.19 -6.43 28.30
CA VAL A 393 1.10 -6.05 27.71
C VAL A 393 2.21 -6.68 28.52
N GLN A 394 2.69 -7.86 28.10
CA GLN A 394 3.74 -8.65 28.76
C GLN A 394 4.75 -9.14 27.72
N GLY A 395 5.95 -9.46 28.15
CA GLY A 395 7.00 -10.04 27.30
C GLY A 395 8.36 -9.37 27.48
N GLU A 396 9.36 -9.88 26.77
CA GLU A 396 10.69 -9.29 26.66
C GLU A 396 10.67 -8.13 25.67
N LEU A 397 11.40 -7.06 25.96
CA LEU A 397 11.42 -5.86 25.14
C LEU A 397 12.17 -6.10 23.82
N LEU A 398 11.48 -5.85 22.69
CA LEU A 398 12.12 -5.69 21.39
C LEU A 398 12.39 -4.21 21.09
N TYR A 399 11.36 -3.36 21.30
CA TYR A 399 11.45 -1.94 20.99
C TYR A 399 10.46 -1.12 21.82
N GLU A 400 10.85 0.10 22.13
CA GLU A 400 9.97 1.14 22.68
C GLU A 400 10.33 2.52 22.09
N THR A 401 9.35 3.31 21.73
CA THR A 401 9.56 4.65 21.12
C THR A 401 10.16 5.67 22.10
N ARG A 402 9.98 5.47 23.38
CA ARG A 402 10.61 6.26 24.43
C ARG A 402 11.05 5.38 25.60
N PRO A 403 12.17 5.70 26.27
CA PRO A 403 12.65 4.91 27.41
C PRO A 403 11.60 4.77 28.51
N GLY A 404 11.39 3.53 28.98
CA GLY A 404 10.46 3.22 30.06
C GLY A 404 9.00 2.99 29.64
N ALA A 405 8.67 3.17 28.34
CA ALA A 405 7.30 2.96 27.85
C ALA A 405 6.81 1.52 28.05
N ALA A 406 7.68 0.54 27.88
CA ALA A 406 7.35 -0.87 28.11
C ALA A 406 7.01 -1.17 29.58
N ALA A 407 7.73 -0.57 30.51
CA ALA A 407 7.44 -0.71 31.93
C ALA A 407 6.09 -0.08 32.30
N GLU A 408 5.79 1.09 31.76
CA GLU A 408 4.48 1.72 31.93
C GLU A 408 3.37 0.86 31.34
N ALA A 409 3.55 0.34 30.12
CA ALA A 409 2.56 -0.50 29.46
C ALA A 409 2.28 -1.81 30.22
N ARG A 410 3.31 -2.46 30.77
CA ARG A 410 3.14 -3.63 31.65
C ARG A 410 2.35 -3.32 32.93
N ASN A 411 2.42 -2.07 33.40
CA ASN A 411 1.65 -1.57 34.55
C ASN A 411 0.28 -0.99 34.13
N GLY A 412 -0.15 -1.22 32.90
CA GLY A 412 -1.51 -0.84 32.42
C GLY A 412 -1.61 0.57 31.88
N ARG A 413 -0.51 1.28 31.62
CA ARG A 413 -0.55 2.65 31.09
C ARG A 413 0.25 2.79 29.79
N MET A 414 -0.41 3.20 28.72
CA MET A 414 0.22 3.65 27.47
C MET A 414 0.16 5.18 27.38
N ALA A 415 1.32 5.81 27.35
CA ALA A 415 1.38 7.24 27.07
C ALA A 415 0.95 7.55 25.62
N ASP A 416 0.68 8.81 25.34
CA ASP A 416 0.44 9.33 24.00
C ASP A 416 1.65 9.12 23.07
N ALA A 417 1.40 9.06 21.78
CA ALA A 417 2.41 8.93 20.72
C ALA A 417 3.47 7.83 21.04
N THR A 418 3.02 6.67 21.46
CA THR A 418 3.91 5.59 21.95
C THR A 418 3.58 4.26 21.31
N THR A 419 4.62 3.55 20.85
CA THR A 419 4.54 2.14 20.42
C THR A 419 5.57 1.32 21.15
N VAL A 420 5.16 0.13 21.60
CA VAL A 420 5.99 -0.86 22.31
C VAL A 420 5.81 -2.22 21.63
N ALA A 421 6.91 -2.87 21.29
CA ALA A 421 6.93 -4.23 20.77
C ALA A 421 7.64 -5.17 21.78
N LEU A 422 6.97 -6.26 22.08
CA LEU A 422 7.45 -7.28 23.06
C LEU A 422 7.32 -8.67 22.44
N VAL A 423 8.16 -9.60 22.91
CA VAL A 423 8.04 -11.03 22.60
C VAL A 423 7.88 -11.81 23.90
N VAL A 424 6.86 -12.66 23.95
CA VAL A 424 6.72 -13.71 24.95
C VAL A 424 7.29 -14.98 24.34
N PRO A 425 8.36 -15.57 24.92
CA PRO A 425 8.91 -16.83 24.41
C PRO A 425 7.86 -17.94 24.36
N ALA A 426 8.05 -18.90 23.47
CA ALA A 426 7.25 -20.13 23.47
C ALA A 426 7.39 -20.85 24.84
N PRO A 427 6.32 -21.49 25.32
CA PRO A 427 6.34 -22.20 26.59
C PRO A 427 7.31 -23.40 26.63
#